data_6e8e99d98df8a524589874a66c891074
#
_entry.id   6e8e99d98df8a524589874a66c891074
#
_cell.length_a   1.000
_cell.length_b   1.000
_cell.length_c   1.000
_cell.angle_alpha   90.00
_cell.angle_beta   90.00
_cell.angle_gamma   90.00
#
_symmetry.space_group_name_H-M   'P 1'
#
loop_
_entity.id
_entity.type
_entity.pdbx_description
1 polymer ?
#
loop_
_entity_poly.entity_id
_entity_poly.type
_entity_poly.pdbx_seq_one_letter_code
_entity_poly.pdbx_strand_id
1 'polypeptide(L)'
;MEEINTSITNNQQNYSIQMNRNEHKLLKVENAKIMNSDFTFSTGVDDKCRLNDKIDFTAGLPYNYLKSLEADDQVTATDTTNFPKNNHHAANAQIAMSSMPNHKLSVSEFVAQKTRFTTLKERYLYKMGQELFNLNFQSVKAAHSYISFQYNLLRNLPIDGSIHHIRLNDVIKSECGVQGNLIQLQNAGKSRFNGADLSLHFALLYNLDLTASYSFIIQKKNSNPSCGIVTNEFHLFNLQGSAWRKQFTLFAGIKNLFDANYAYA
;
A
#
# COMPACT_ATOMS: atom_id res chain seq x y z
N MET A 1 2.96 17.39 12.58
CA MET A 1 1.96 16.32 12.28
C MET A 1 1.29 16.04 13.60
N GLU A 2 0.02 16.36 13.70
CA GLU A 2 -0.79 16.00 14.87
C GLU A 2 -1.62 14.78 14.48
N GLU A 3 -1.49 13.72 15.24
CA GLU A 3 -2.20 12.46 15.04
C GLU A 3 -3.01 12.14 16.29
N ILE A 4 -4.31 11.97 16.15
CA ILE A 4 -5.18 11.50 17.21
C ILE A 4 -5.75 10.16 16.78
N ASN A 5 -5.40 9.11 17.51
CA ASN A 5 -5.89 7.75 17.29
C ASN A 5 -6.72 7.33 18.48
N THR A 6 -7.93 6.91 18.25
CA THR A 6 -8.81 6.35 19.27
C THR A 6 -9.39 5.05 18.77
N SER A 7 -9.25 3.97 19.54
CA SER A 7 -9.88 2.69 19.26
C SER A 7 -10.65 2.20 20.47
N ILE A 8 -11.86 1.70 20.23
CA ILE A 8 -12.69 1.05 21.24
C ILE A 8 -12.90 -0.39 20.78
N THR A 9 -12.46 -1.34 21.59
CA THR A 9 -12.61 -2.76 21.30
C THR A 9 -13.61 -3.36 22.31
N ASN A 10 -14.68 -3.95 21.80
CA ASN A 10 -15.59 -4.76 22.57
C ASN A 10 -15.60 -6.17 21.98
N ASN A 11 -15.63 -7.20 22.75
CA ASN A 11 -15.40 -8.64 22.48
C ASN A 11 -15.44 -9.17 21.03
N GLN A 12 -16.07 -8.48 20.08
CA GLN A 12 -16.18 -8.86 18.66
C GLN A 12 -16.25 -7.68 17.70
N GLN A 13 -16.40 -6.47 18.21
CA GLN A 13 -16.54 -5.25 17.37
C GLN A 13 -15.43 -4.26 17.67
N ASN A 14 -14.77 -3.78 16.62
CA ASN A 14 -13.75 -2.76 16.70
C ASN A 14 -14.22 -1.48 16.01
N TYR A 15 -14.08 -0.37 16.70
CA TYR A 15 -14.31 0.96 16.16
C TYR A 15 -13.00 1.73 16.17
N SER A 16 -12.67 2.37 15.05
CA SER A 16 -11.47 3.18 14.95
C SER A 16 -11.78 4.57 14.46
N ILE A 17 -11.12 5.56 15.03
CA ILE A 17 -11.15 6.95 14.56
C ILE A 17 -9.71 7.43 14.49
N GLN A 18 -9.35 7.98 13.34
CA GLN A 18 -8.03 8.56 13.11
C GLN A 18 -8.17 9.92 12.45
N MET A 19 -7.45 10.91 12.97
CA MET A 19 -7.40 12.26 12.42
C MET A 19 -5.95 12.68 12.23
N ASN A 20 -5.61 13.15 11.03
CA ASN A 20 -4.26 13.60 10.70
C ASN A 20 -4.29 14.96 9.99
N ARG A 21 -3.34 15.81 10.33
CA ARG A 21 -3.06 17.03 9.58
C ARG A 21 -1.67 16.91 8.94
N ASN A 22 -1.65 16.91 7.62
CA ASN A 22 -0.41 16.89 6.83
C ASN A 22 -0.11 18.29 6.31
N GLU A 23 1.10 18.76 6.53
CA GLU A 23 1.56 20.07 6.07
C GLU A 23 2.82 19.88 5.22
N HIS A 24 2.89 20.59 4.10
CA HIS A 24 4.10 20.70 3.29
C HIS A 24 4.46 22.18 3.14
N LYS A 25 5.62 22.55 3.67
CA LYS A 25 6.17 23.91 3.60
C LYS A 25 7.35 23.90 2.64
N LEU A 26 7.24 24.65 1.54
CA LEU A 26 8.36 24.90 0.64
C LEU A 26 8.94 26.27 0.94
N LEU A 27 10.20 26.29 1.35
CA LEU A 27 10.98 27.52 1.49
C LEU A 27 11.75 27.71 0.17
N LYS A 28 11.40 28.70 -0.63
CA LYS A 28 12.22 29.17 -1.73
C LYS A 28 13.15 30.29 -1.27
N VAL A 29 14.31 30.41 -1.94
CA VAL A 29 15.41 31.32 -1.58
C VAL A 29 15.04 32.80 -1.68
N GLU A 30 13.91 33.15 -2.32
CA GLU A 30 13.44 34.52 -2.47
C GLU A 30 12.00 34.68 -1.93
N ASN A 31 11.89 34.86 -0.64
CA ASN A 31 10.80 35.48 0.15
C ASN A 31 9.33 34.99 0.03
N ALA A 32 8.93 34.11 -0.88
CA ALA A 32 7.58 33.58 -0.91
C ALA A 32 7.50 32.23 -0.18
N LYS A 33 6.76 32.18 0.90
CA LYS A 33 6.47 30.95 1.65
C LYS A 33 5.21 30.31 1.04
N ILE A 34 5.38 29.17 0.36
CA ILE A 34 4.27 28.37 -0.15
C ILE A 34 3.84 27.38 0.93
N MET A 35 2.57 27.37 1.24
CA MET A 35 1.99 26.49 2.24
C MET A 35 0.90 25.63 1.63
N ASN A 36 1.04 24.30 1.75
CA ASN A 36 0.03 23.35 1.35
C ASN A 36 -0.30 22.48 2.55
N SER A 37 -1.56 22.37 2.90
CA SER A 37 -1.99 21.55 4.02
C SER A 37 -3.30 20.85 3.76
N ASP A 38 -3.39 19.60 4.25
CA ASP A 38 -4.57 18.75 4.19
C ASP A 38 -4.98 18.31 5.59
N PHE A 39 -6.27 18.16 5.77
CA PHE A 39 -6.86 17.44 6.88
C PHE A 39 -7.41 16.11 6.38
N THR A 40 -7.06 15.01 7.05
CA THR A 40 -7.64 13.69 6.79
C THR A 40 -8.38 13.20 8.02
N PHE A 41 -9.55 12.64 7.77
CA PHE A 41 -10.36 11.96 8.77
C PHE A 41 -10.65 10.55 8.30
N SER A 42 -10.42 9.57 9.15
CA SER A 42 -10.74 8.16 8.88
C SER A 42 -11.50 7.59 10.06
N THR A 43 -12.55 6.85 9.76
CA THR A 43 -13.33 6.09 10.75
C THR A 43 -13.70 4.76 10.14
N GLY A 44 -13.93 3.76 10.97
CA GLY A 44 -14.33 2.44 10.51
C GLY A 44 -14.94 1.60 11.61
N VAL A 45 -15.70 0.63 11.20
CA VAL A 45 -16.24 -0.43 12.04
C VAL A 45 -15.86 -1.77 11.44
N ASP A 46 -15.33 -2.65 12.27
CA ASP A 46 -15.07 -4.05 11.93
C ASP A 46 -15.85 -4.94 12.91
N ASP A 47 -16.53 -5.92 12.35
CA ASP A 47 -17.24 -6.95 13.12
C ASP A 47 -16.64 -8.33 12.84
N LYS A 48 -16.30 -9.05 13.90
CA LYS A 48 -15.78 -10.40 13.83
C LYS A 48 -16.81 -11.37 14.39
N CYS A 49 -17.28 -12.29 13.55
CA CYS A 49 -18.21 -13.33 13.87
C CYS A 49 -17.53 -14.71 13.82
N ARG A 50 -17.60 -15.46 14.91
CA ARG A 50 -17.20 -16.87 14.92
C ARG A 50 -18.39 -17.72 14.49
N LEU A 51 -18.32 -18.28 13.26
CA LEU A 51 -19.38 -19.14 12.73
C LEU A 51 -19.40 -20.52 13.40
N ASN A 52 -18.23 -21.04 13.72
CA ASN A 52 -18.02 -22.27 14.51
C ASN A 52 -16.57 -22.31 15.02
N ASP A 53 -16.19 -23.40 15.73
CA ASP A 53 -14.86 -23.57 16.31
C ASP A 53 -13.71 -23.54 15.28
N LYS A 54 -14.00 -23.61 13.99
CA LYS A 54 -13.02 -23.70 12.91
C LYS A 54 -13.07 -22.54 11.95
N ILE A 55 -14.10 -21.70 11.98
CA ILE A 55 -14.32 -20.64 10.96
C ILE A 55 -14.65 -19.34 11.68
N ASP A 56 -13.78 -18.37 11.46
CA ASP A 56 -13.98 -16.96 11.80
C ASP A 56 -14.25 -16.14 10.54
N PHE A 57 -15.20 -15.23 10.62
CA PHE A 57 -15.55 -14.29 9.58
C PHE A 57 -15.39 -12.87 10.11
N THR A 58 -14.81 -11.98 9.30
CA THR A 58 -14.69 -10.56 9.66
C THR A 58 -15.17 -9.71 8.48
N ALA A 59 -15.98 -8.72 8.77
CA ALA A 59 -16.41 -7.71 7.80
C ALA A 59 -16.10 -6.32 8.34
N GLY A 60 -15.67 -5.40 7.46
CA GLY A 60 -15.31 -4.05 7.86
C GLY A 60 -15.74 -3.01 6.82
N LEU A 61 -16.13 -1.84 7.31
CA LEU A 61 -16.58 -0.70 6.51
C LEU A 61 -15.82 0.57 6.93
N PRO A 62 -14.58 0.78 6.42
CA PRO A 62 -13.86 2.01 6.65
C PRO A 62 -14.37 3.15 5.76
N TYR A 63 -14.45 4.35 6.33
CA TYR A 63 -14.74 5.59 5.63
C TYR A 63 -13.59 6.57 5.80
N ASN A 64 -13.20 7.21 4.72
CA ASN A 64 -12.10 8.17 4.68
C ASN A 64 -12.57 9.48 4.04
N TYR A 65 -12.11 10.59 4.60
CA TYR A 65 -12.34 11.93 4.11
C TYR A 65 -11.03 12.72 4.09
N LEU A 66 -10.81 13.47 3.01
CA LEU A 66 -9.70 14.39 2.86
C LEU A 66 -10.22 15.76 2.48
N LYS A 67 -9.75 16.79 3.15
CA LYS A 67 -10.04 18.20 2.88
C LYS A 67 -8.76 18.99 2.73
N SER A 68 -8.60 19.69 1.60
CA SER A 68 -7.55 20.68 1.44
C SER A 68 -7.84 21.91 2.27
N LEU A 69 -6.93 22.26 3.17
CA LEU A 69 -7.02 23.45 4.02
C LEU A 69 -6.33 24.64 3.37
N GLU A 70 -5.11 24.45 2.90
CA GLU A 70 -4.28 25.46 2.25
C GLU A 70 -3.68 24.89 0.98
N ALA A 71 -3.66 25.67 -0.06
CA ALA A 71 -3.16 25.26 -1.38
C ALA A 71 -2.65 26.50 -2.11
N ASP A 72 -1.42 26.90 -1.81
CA ASP A 72 -0.81 28.08 -2.38
C ASP A 72 -0.11 27.76 -3.69
N ASP A 73 -0.27 28.62 -4.69
CA ASP A 73 0.46 28.64 -5.95
C ASP A 73 1.34 29.89 -6.03
N GLN A 74 2.53 29.74 -6.57
CA GLN A 74 3.44 30.85 -6.78
C GLN A 74 3.32 31.36 -8.21
N VAL A 75 2.79 32.56 -8.40
CA VAL A 75 2.66 33.21 -9.71
C VAL A 75 3.92 33.99 -10.09
N THR A 76 4.52 34.70 -9.12
CA THR A 76 5.79 35.43 -9.27
C THR A 76 6.65 35.23 -8.04
N ALA A 77 7.86 35.81 -8.03
CA ALA A 77 8.76 35.73 -6.87
C ALA A 77 8.14 36.30 -5.58
N THR A 78 7.19 37.23 -5.70
CA THR A 78 6.58 37.94 -4.58
C THR A 78 5.08 37.74 -4.46
N ASP A 79 4.43 37.13 -5.47
CA ASP A 79 2.97 37.01 -5.53
C ASP A 79 2.51 35.56 -5.53
N THR A 80 1.56 35.25 -4.67
CA THR A 80 0.96 33.90 -4.52
C THR A 80 -0.53 33.97 -4.82
N THR A 81 -1.04 33.00 -5.53
CA THR A 81 -2.47 32.73 -5.66
C THR A 81 -2.83 31.42 -4.96
N ASN A 82 -4.09 31.09 -4.92
CA ASN A 82 -4.53 29.82 -4.33
C ASN A 82 -4.98 28.86 -5.43
N PHE A 83 -4.51 27.62 -5.36
CA PHE A 83 -5.12 26.52 -6.11
C PHE A 83 -6.54 26.24 -5.62
N PRO A 84 -7.43 25.74 -6.50
CA PRO A 84 -8.73 25.26 -6.06
C PRO A 84 -8.61 24.19 -4.98
N LYS A 85 -9.35 24.34 -3.89
CA LYS A 85 -9.38 23.38 -2.80
C LYS A 85 -10.31 22.22 -3.15
N ASN A 86 -9.79 21.00 -3.02
CA ASN A 86 -10.54 19.79 -3.32
C ASN A 86 -10.84 19.01 -2.03
N ASN A 87 -12.05 18.44 -1.99
CA ASN A 87 -12.46 17.50 -0.95
C ASN A 87 -12.67 16.13 -1.59
N HIS A 88 -12.20 15.11 -0.93
CA HIS A 88 -12.37 13.72 -1.36
C HIS A 88 -12.97 12.90 -0.22
N HIS A 89 -13.83 11.96 -0.57
CA HIS A 89 -14.39 11.00 0.37
C HIS A 89 -14.41 9.61 -0.26
N ALA A 90 -14.31 8.60 0.56
CA ALA A 90 -14.34 7.21 0.11
C ALA A 90 -14.92 6.30 1.20
N ALA A 91 -15.96 5.57 0.84
CA ALA A 91 -16.42 4.41 1.58
C ALA A 91 -15.71 3.18 0.98
N ASN A 92 -15.07 2.41 1.84
CA ASN A 92 -14.39 1.18 1.48
C ASN A 92 -15.07 -0.01 2.14
N ALA A 93 -14.74 -1.21 1.72
CA ALA A 93 -15.24 -2.43 2.33
C ALA A 93 -14.16 -3.50 2.37
N GLN A 94 -14.19 -4.32 3.40
CA GLN A 94 -13.31 -5.48 3.52
C GLN A 94 -14.05 -6.66 4.13
N ILE A 95 -13.69 -7.85 3.67
CA ILE A 95 -14.20 -9.12 4.15
C ILE A 95 -13.01 -10.06 4.31
N ALA A 96 -12.95 -10.77 5.41
CA ALA A 96 -11.97 -11.83 5.64
C ALA A 96 -12.66 -13.06 6.20
N MET A 97 -12.20 -14.22 5.78
CA MET A 97 -12.56 -15.50 6.34
C MET A 97 -11.30 -16.25 6.76
N SER A 98 -11.27 -16.81 7.94
CA SER A 98 -10.20 -17.67 8.41
C SER A 98 -10.76 -19.02 8.81
N SER A 99 -10.15 -20.09 8.32
CA SER A 99 -10.60 -21.46 8.56
C SER A 99 -9.45 -22.34 9.04
N MET A 100 -9.69 -23.14 10.06
CA MET A 100 -8.78 -24.18 10.59
C MET A 100 -9.45 -25.56 10.46
N PRO A 101 -9.46 -26.17 9.26
CA PRO A 101 -10.09 -27.47 9.04
C PRO A 101 -9.53 -28.57 9.97
N ASN A 102 -8.24 -28.49 10.28
CA ASN A 102 -7.55 -29.38 11.19
C ASN A 102 -6.37 -28.65 11.86
N HIS A 103 -5.72 -29.30 12.84
CA HIS A 103 -4.62 -28.72 13.62
C HIS A 103 -3.33 -28.41 12.79
N LYS A 104 -3.24 -28.89 11.55
CA LYS A 104 -2.08 -28.69 10.69
C LYS A 104 -2.29 -27.64 9.63
N LEU A 105 -3.54 -27.32 9.27
CA LEU A 105 -3.88 -26.44 8.17
C LEU A 105 -4.71 -25.26 8.66
N SER A 106 -4.23 -24.06 8.36
CA SER A 106 -4.99 -22.81 8.42
C SER A 106 -5.09 -22.22 7.01
N VAL A 107 -6.27 -21.76 6.64
CA VAL A 107 -6.53 -21.08 5.36
C VAL A 107 -7.21 -19.77 5.66
N SER A 108 -6.77 -18.70 5.00
CA SER A 108 -7.38 -17.38 5.13
C SER A 108 -7.64 -16.77 3.77
N GLU A 109 -8.81 -16.18 3.63
CA GLU A 109 -9.25 -15.45 2.44
C GLU A 109 -9.53 -14.00 2.82
N PHE A 110 -9.14 -13.08 1.97
CA PHE A 110 -9.33 -11.65 2.19
C PHE A 110 -9.69 -10.96 0.88
N VAL A 111 -10.76 -10.17 0.90
CA VAL A 111 -11.15 -9.30 -0.20
C VAL A 111 -11.40 -7.91 0.35
N ALA A 112 -10.81 -6.89 -0.29
CA ALA A 112 -11.02 -5.52 0.12
C ALA A 112 -11.04 -4.58 -1.08
N GLN A 113 -11.87 -3.54 -0.97
CA GLN A 113 -11.78 -2.35 -1.78
C GLN A 113 -11.18 -1.24 -0.91
N LYS A 114 -10.10 -0.63 -1.39
CA LYS A 114 -9.38 0.46 -0.73
C LYS A 114 -9.27 1.66 -1.67
N THR A 115 -9.30 2.84 -1.10
CA THR A 115 -9.12 4.08 -1.85
C THR A 115 -7.90 4.81 -1.30
N ARG A 116 -7.00 5.23 -2.20
CA ARG A 116 -5.87 6.10 -1.90
C ARG A 116 -6.15 7.49 -2.43
N PHE A 117 -6.24 8.46 -1.57
CA PHE A 117 -6.30 9.87 -1.97
C PHE A 117 -4.96 10.32 -2.56
N THR A 118 -5.02 11.31 -3.42
CA THR A 118 -3.84 11.98 -3.97
C THR A 118 -3.08 12.72 -2.88
N THR A 119 -1.77 12.61 -2.91
CA THR A 119 -0.90 13.31 -1.96
C THR A 119 -0.77 14.80 -2.31
N LEU A 120 -0.35 15.62 -1.36
CA LEU A 120 -0.01 17.02 -1.61
C LEU A 120 1.02 17.18 -2.73
N LYS A 121 2.01 16.30 -2.78
CA LYS A 121 3.02 16.31 -3.83
C LYS A 121 2.44 16.03 -5.21
N GLU A 122 1.56 15.05 -5.35
CA GLU A 122 0.92 14.73 -6.62
C GLU A 122 0.05 15.89 -7.14
N ARG A 123 -0.62 16.62 -6.24
CA ARG A 123 -1.54 17.72 -6.60
C ARG A 123 -0.84 19.04 -6.88
N TYR A 124 0.17 19.40 -6.08
CA TYR A 124 0.72 20.76 -6.04
C TYR A 124 2.23 20.81 -6.29
N LEU A 125 2.92 19.66 -6.49
CA LEU A 125 4.34 19.70 -6.75
C LEU A 125 4.62 20.18 -8.19
N TYR A 126 5.30 21.28 -8.26
CA TYR A 126 5.80 21.90 -9.47
C TYR A 126 7.32 21.69 -9.54
N LYS A 127 7.78 20.80 -10.42
CA LYS A 127 9.21 20.57 -10.61
C LYS A 127 9.81 21.64 -11.52
N MET A 128 10.11 22.81 -10.99
CA MET A 128 10.90 23.86 -11.64
C MET A 128 10.52 24.15 -13.11
N GLY A 129 9.21 24.19 -13.40
CA GLY A 129 8.72 24.47 -14.76
C GLY A 129 8.75 23.29 -15.73
N GLN A 130 9.08 22.08 -15.27
CA GLN A 130 9.09 20.87 -16.11
C GLN A 130 7.80 20.03 -15.97
N GLU A 131 7.01 20.27 -14.97
CA GLU A 131 5.73 19.58 -14.73
C GLU A 131 4.57 20.56 -14.72
N LEU A 132 3.46 20.14 -15.34
CA LEU A 132 2.17 20.81 -15.23
C LEU A 132 1.39 20.20 -14.06
N PHE A 133 0.81 21.05 -13.23
CA PHE A 133 -0.09 20.58 -12.20
C PHE A 133 -1.42 20.10 -12.80
N ASN A 134 -2.05 19.15 -12.14
CA ASN A 134 -3.37 18.66 -12.50
C ASN A 134 -4.27 18.70 -11.25
N LEU A 135 -5.26 19.57 -11.29
CA LEU A 135 -6.21 19.77 -10.19
C LEU A 135 -7.38 18.78 -10.22
N ASN A 136 -7.54 18.03 -11.32
CA ASN A 136 -8.67 17.14 -11.55
C ASN A 136 -8.36 15.69 -11.15
N PHE A 137 -7.45 15.47 -10.21
CA PHE A 137 -7.13 14.13 -9.75
C PHE A 137 -8.31 13.42 -9.12
N GLN A 138 -8.50 12.18 -9.55
CA GLN A 138 -9.35 11.22 -8.88
C GLN A 138 -8.53 10.34 -7.94
N SER A 139 -9.17 9.84 -6.90
CA SER A 139 -8.56 8.90 -5.98
C SER A 139 -8.30 7.56 -6.65
N VAL A 140 -7.13 6.98 -6.39
CA VAL A 140 -6.80 5.63 -6.88
C VAL A 140 -7.63 4.60 -6.11
N LYS A 141 -8.34 3.75 -6.84
CA LYS A 141 -9.13 2.65 -6.27
C LYS A 141 -8.41 1.32 -6.44
N ALA A 142 -8.25 0.59 -5.36
CA ALA A 142 -7.61 -0.70 -5.32
C ALA A 142 -8.59 -1.78 -4.87
N ALA A 143 -8.76 -2.82 -5.66
CA ALA A 143 -9.43 -4.06 -5.26
C ALA A 143 -8.35 -5.11 -5.00
N HIS A 144 -8.36 -5.68 -3.80
CA HIS A 144 -7.44 -6.71 -3.33
C HIS A 144 -8.20 -8.01 -3.15
N SER A 145 -7.64 -9.10 -3.64
CA SER A 145 -8.07 -10.46 -3.34
C SER A 145 -6.84 -11.26 -2.95
N TYR A 146 -6.92 -11.97 -1.84
CA TYR A 146 -5.80 -12.66 -1.24
C TYR A 146 -6.28 -13.97 -0.64
N ILE A 147 -5.60 -15.08 -0.94
CA ILE A 147 -5.80 -16.38 -0.33
C ILE A 147 -4.46 -16.84 0.20
N SER A 148 -4.41 -17.24 1.44
CA SER A 148 -3.21 -17.76 2.08
C SER A 148 -3.50 -19.06 2.81
N PHE A 149 -2.47 -19.87 2.95
CA PHE A 149 -2.50 -21.06 3.78
C PHE A 149 -1.23 -21.16 4.61
N GLN A 150 -1.37 -21.77 5.76
CA GLN A 150 -0.26 -22.23 6.59
C GLN A 150 -0.46 -23.71 6.85
N TYR A 151 0.55 -24.52 6.53
CA TYR A 151 0.51 -25.97 6.70
C TYR A 151 1.71 -26.46 7.49
N ASN A 152 1.45 -27.08 8.63
CA ASN A 152 2.47 -27.73 9.47
C ASN A 152 2.74 -29.14 8.95
N LEU A 153 3.64 -29.27 7.97
CA LEU A 153 4.01 -30.54 7.36
C LEU A 153 4.63 -31.49 8.41
N LEU A 154 5.60 -30.98 9.15
CA LEU A 154 6.24 -31.60 10.30
C LEU A 154 6.25 -30.59 11.46
N ARG A 155 6.57 -31.03 12.67
CA ARG A 155 6.65 -30.13 13.85
C ARG A 155 7.64 -28.98 13.66
N ASN A 156 8.70 -29.21 12.88
CA ASN A 156 9.79 -28.27 12.64
C ASN A 156 9.82 -27.74 11.19
N LEU A 157 8.75 -27.95 10.42
CA LEU A 157 8.65 -27.53 9.02
C LEU A 157 7.25 -26.97 8.71
N PRO A 158 6.89 -25.78 9.18
CA PRO A 158 5.74 -25.06 8.67
C PRO A 158 6.03 -24.51 7.26
N ILE A 159 5.01 -24.56 6.44
CA ILE A 159 4.96 -24.05 5.06
C ILE A 159 3.87 -23.01 5.00
N ASP A 160 4.20 -21.81 4.53
CA ASP A 160 3.25 -20.74 4.28
C ASP A 160 3.18 -20.48 2.78
N GLY A 161 2.00 -20.31 2.26
CA GLY A 161 1.81 -19.94 0.87
C GLY A 161 0.67 -18.95 0.69
N SER A 162 0.75 -18.16 -0.38
CA SER A 162 -0.30 -17.21 -0.73
C SER A 162 -0.41 -17.01 -2.22
N ILE A 163 -1.61 -16.63 -2.66
CA ILE A 163 -1.91 -16.13 -4.00
C ILE A 163 -2.64 -14.82 -3.83
N HIS A 164 -2.24 -13.80 -4.59
CA HIS A 164 -2.87 -12.51 -4.53
C HIS A 164 -3.16 -11.92 -5.91
N HIS A 165 -4.27 -11.18 -5.96
CA HIS A 165 -4.68 -10.40 -7.11
C HIS A 165 -5.01 -8.97 -6.66
N ILE A 166 -4.35 -7.98 -7.26
CA ILE A 166 -4.60 -6.57 -6.99
C ILE A 166 -4.96 -5.89 -8.30
N ARG A 167 -6.09 -5.20 -8.32
CA ARG A 167 -6.52 -4.38 -9.44
C ARG A 167 -6.57 -2.92 -9.02
N LEU A 168 -5.78 -2.09 -9.68
CA LEU A 168 -5.77 -0.65 -9.50
C LEU A 168 -6.52 0.02 -10.65
N ASN A 169 -7.40 0.96 -10.32
CA ASN A 169 -8.05 1.86 -11.27
C ASN A 169 -7.64 3.30 -10.94
N ASP A 170 -7.69 4.16 -11.95
CA ASP A 170 -7.35 5.58 -11.81
C ASP A 170 -5.92 5.81 -11.29
N VAL A 171 -4.99 4.96 -11.74
CA VAL A 171 -3.57 5.03 -11.33
C VAL A 171 -2.96 6.33 -11.84
N ILE A 172 -2.28 7.05 -10.95
CA ILE A 172 -1.60 8.29 -11.28
C ILE A 172 -0.27 7.95 -11.97
N LYS A 173 -0.06 8.52 -13.15
CA LYS A 173 1.16 8.34 -13.95
C LYS A 173 1.61 9.66 -14.53
N SER A 174 2.90 9.74 -14.86
CA SER A 174 3.46 10.83 -15.63
C SER A 174 3.13 10.64 -17.10
N GLU A 175 2.43 11.58 -17.70
CA GLU A 175 2.17 11.65 -19.13
C GLU A 175 3.06 12.75 -19.74
N CYS A 176 3.80 12.37 -20.80
CA CYS A 176 4.71 13.27 -21.49
C CYS A 176 4.03 13.95 -22.66
N GLY A 177 4.48 15.17 -22.99
CA GLY A 177 4.04 15.87 -24.21
C GLY A 177 2.63 16.47 -24.11
N VAL A 178 2.11 16.68 -22.88
CA VAL A 178 0.77 17.26 -22.69
C VAL A 178 0.71 18.71 -23.18
N GLN A 179 1.79 19.46 -22.99
CA GLN A 179 1.97 20.79 -23.54
C GLN A 179 3.44 20.98 -23.91
N GLY A 180 3.79 20.76 -25.19
CA GLY A 180 5.18 20.75 -25.62
C GLY A 180 5.96 19.58 -25.00
N ASN A 181 7.07 19.90 -24.32
CA ASN A 181 7.93 18.91 -23.64
C ASN A 181 7.60 18.76 -22.14
N LEU A 182 6.49 19.35 -21.69
CA LEU A 182 6.12 19.28 -20.29
C LEU A 182 5.47 17.95 -19.91
N ILE A 183 5.71 17.53 -18.69
CA ILE A 183 5.14 16.32 -18.09
C ILE A 183 3.96 16.72 -17.21
N GLN A 184 2.92 15.90 -17.19
CA GLN A 184 1.80 16.06 -16.27
C GLN A 184 1.46 14.74 -15.61
N LEU A 185 1.21 14.76 -14.29
CA LEU A 185 0.61 13.62 -13.60
C LEU A 185 -0.88 13.53 -13.94
N GLN A 186 -1.34 12.36 -14.35
CA GLN A 186 -2.74 12.12 -14.71
C GLN A 186 -3.24 10.78 -14.18
N ASN A 187 -4.55 10.65 -13.98
CA ASN A 187 -5.20 9.36 -13.74
C ASN A 187 -5.29 8.58 -15.07
N ALA A 188 -4.18 8.03 -15.51
CA ALA A 188 -4.01 7.54 -16.88
C ALA A 188 -4.13 6.03 -17.01
N GLY A 189 -4.64 5.30 -16.02
CA GLY A 189 -4.62 3.89 -16.28
C GLY A 189 -5.19 2.93 -15.25
N LYS A 190 -5.09 1.67 -15.66
CA LYS A 190 -5.40 0.49 -14.85
C LYS A 190 -4.14 -0.34 -14.72
N SER A 191 -3.88 -0.87 -13.54
CA SER A 191 -2.81 -1.85 -13.31
C SER A 191 -3.40 -3.09 -12.65
N ARG A 192 -2.84 -4.24 -12.98
CA ARG A 192 -3.19 -5.52 -12.35
C ARG A 192 -1.90 -6.18 -11.91
N PHE A 193 -1.90 -6.67 -10.68
CA PHE A 193 -0.82 -7.47 -10.14
C PHE A 193 -1.37 -8.84 -9.78
N ASN A 194 -0.72 -9.88 -10.24
CA ASN A 194 -0.96 -11.25 -9.79
C ASN A 194 0.33 -11.75 -9.18
N GLY A 195 0.26 -12.38 -8.05
CA GLY A 195 1.44 -12.94 -7.41
C GLY A 195 1.14 -14.18 -6.61
N ALA A 196 2.20 -14.90 -6.34
CA ALA A 196 2.21 -16.05 -5.46
C ALA A 196 3.47 -16.02 -4.61
N ASP A 197 3.33 -16.33 -3.33
CA ASP A 197 4.42 -16.43 -2.39
C ASP A 197 4.43 -17.82 -1.76
N LEU A 198 5.62 -18.32 -1.50
CA LEU A 198 5.84 -19.57 -0.77
C LEU A 198 6.99 -19.36 0.20
N SER A 199 6.81 -19.77 1.44
CA SER A 199 7.85 -19.73 2.46
C SER A 199 7.93 -21.07 3.18
N LEU A 200 9.17 -21.52 3.37
CA LEU A 200 9.51 -22.73 4.09
C LEU A 200 10.34 -22.34 5.31
N HIS A 201 9.88 -22.76 6.48
CA HIS A 201 10.57 -22.50 7.73
C HIS A 201 11.13 -23.80 8.29
N PHE A 202 12.43 -23.83 8.49
CA PHE A 202 13.15 -25.00 8.99
C PHE A 202 13.73 -24.73 10.38
N ALA A 203 13.19 -25.32 11.39
CA ALA A 203 13.85 -25.41 12.69
C ALA A 203 14.79 -26.62 12.68
N LEU A 204 16.04 -26.37 12.27
CA LEU A 204 17.02 -27.45 12.02
C LEU A 204 17.58 -28.06 13.30
N LEU A 205 17.82 -27.23 14.30
CA LEU A 205 18.36 -27.60 15.60
C LEU A 205 17.65 -26.76 16.68
N TYR A 206 17.85 -27.06 17.93
CA TYR A 206 17.23 -26.34 19.06
C TYR A 206 17.50 -24.83 19.06
N ASN A 207 18.46 -24.37 18.26
CA ASN A 207 18.92 -22.98 18.24
C ASN A 207 19.28 -22.46 16.82
N LEU A 208 18.78 -23.11 15.76
CA LEU A 208 19.02 -22.69 14.39
C LEU A 208 17.73 -22.75 13.56
N ASP A 209 17.24 -21.60 13.14
CA ASP A 209 16.13 -21.47 12.22
C ASP A 209 16.59 -20.97 10.86
N LEU A 210 16.08 -21.57 9.80
CA LEU A 210 16.25 -21.12 8.43
C LEU A 210 14.88 -20.84 7.82
N THR A 211 14.79 -19.79 7.01
CA THR A 211 13.62 -19.49 6.20
C THR A 211 14.06 -19.28 4.75
N ALA A 212 13.46 -20.06 3.86
CA ALA A 212 13.59 -19.87 2.42
C ALA A 212 12.25 -19.35 1.90
N SER A 213 12.28 -18.28 1.13
CA SER A 213 11.05 -17.71 0.53
C SER A 213 11.22 -17.45 -0.95
N TYR A 214 10.16 -17.68 -1.67
CA TYR A 214 10.03 -17.41 -3.09
C TYR A 214 8.81 -16.56 -3.34
N SER A 215 8.94 -15.49 -4.12
CA SER A 215 7.87 -14.63 -4.56
C SER A 215 7.87 -14.53 -6.07
N PHE A 216 6.69 -14.70 -6.65
CA PHE A 216 6.42 -14.52 -8.07
C PHE A 216 5.40 -13.42 -8.26
N ILE A 217 5.68 -12.41 -9.08
CA ILE A 217 4.78 -11.31 -9.34
C ILE A 217 4.74 -10.99 -10.84
N ILE A 218 3.54 -10.90 -11.39
CA ILE A 218 3.26 -10.42 -12.74
C ILE A 218 2.50 -9.11 -12.63
N GLN A 219 3.06 -8.05 -13.19
CA GLN A 219 2.38 -6.77 -13.33
C GLN A 219 1.92 -6.58 -14.77
N LYS A 220 0.61 -6.35 -14.99
CA LYS A 220 0.05 -5.93 -16.28
C LYS A 220 -0.41 -4.48 -16.18
N LYS A 221 0.20 -3.60 -16.96
CA LYS A 221 -0.19 -2.19 -17.08
C LYS A 221 -0.94 -1.99 -18.40
N ASN A 222 -2.11 -1.32 -18.35
CA ASN A 222 -2.69 -0.70 -19.52
C ASN A 222 -2.17 0.75 -19.55
N SER A 223 -1.17 1.03 -20.35
CA SER A 223 -0.61 2.38 -20.50
C SER A 223 -0.32 2.68 -21.96
N ASN A 224 -0.55 3.92 -22.34
CA ASN A 224 0.00 4.46 -23.58
C ASN A 224 1.54 4.37 -23.56
N PRO A 225 2.17 3.96 -24.67
CA PRO A 225 3.60 3.64 -24.71
C PRO A 225 4.54 4.85 -24.60
N SER A 226 4.05 6.06 -24.53
CA SER A 226 4.89 7.27 -24.76
C SER A 226 5.80 7.71 -23.61
N CYS A 227 5.62 7.18 -22.40
CA CYS A 227 6.52 7.45 -21.26
C CYS A 227 6.96 6.16 -20.56
N GLY A 228 7.15 5.14 -21.31
CA GLY A 228 7.44 3.75 -21.08
C GLY A 228 7.94 3.28 -19.73
N ILE A 229 7.19 2.43 -19.02
CA ILE A 229 7.76 1.26 -18.36
C ILE A 229 6.84 0.09 -18.65
N VAL A 230 7.41 -0.93 -19.24
CA VAL A 230 6.75 -2.13 -19.69
C VAL A 230 6.62 -3.12 -18.52
N THR A 231 5.60 -3.93 -18.57
CA THR A 231 5.29 -5.08 -17.74
C THR A 231 6.50 -5.90 -17.38
N ASN A 232 6.69 -6.20 -16.12
CA ASN A 232 7.75 -7.10 -15.70
C ASN A 232 7.17 -8.24 -14.88
N GLU A 233 7.52 -9.45 -15.29
CA GLU A 233 7.48 -10.63 -14.44
C GLU A 233 8.77 -10.66 -13.64
N PHE A 234 8.69 -10.91 -12.34
CA PHE A 234 9.89 -11.09 -11.55
C PHE A 234 9.72 -12.19 -10.51
N HIS A 235 10.84 -12.84 -10.28
CA HIS A 235 10.98 -13.96 -9.36
C HIS A 235 12.01 -13.58 -8.32
N LEU A 236 11.63 -13.62 -7.05
CA LEU A 236 12.51 -13.26 -5.95
C LEU A 236 12.72 -14.46 -5.05
N PHE A 237 13.96 -14.82 -4.84
CA PHE A 237 14.36 -15.82 -3.86
C PHE A 237 15.12 -15.16 -2.73
N ASN A 238 14.70 -15.45 -1.50
CA ASN A 238 15.37 -14.95 -0.31
C ASN A 238 15.68 -16.14 0.60
N LEU A 239 16.83 -16.05 1.27
CA LEU A 239 17.24 -17.00 2.28
C LEU A 239 17.68 -16.22 3.51
N GLN A 240 17.18 -16.58 4.67
CA GLN A 240 17.57 -15.96 5.93
C GLN A 240 17.66 -17.03 7.02
N GLY A 241 18.55 -16.79 7.97
CA GLY A 241 18.75 -17.69 9.10
C GLY A 241 18.98 -16.91 10.37
N SER A 242 18.63 -17.53 11.48
CA SER A 242 18.94 -17.05 12.82
C SER A 242 19.47 -18.20 13.67
N ALA A 243 20.51 -17.91 14.43
CA ALA A 243 21.07 -18.84 15.40
C ALA A 243 21.17 -18.14 16.75
N TRP A 244 20.80 -18.84 17.83
CA TRP A 244 20.90 -18.26 19.17
C TRP A 244 21.66 -19.20 20.11
N ARG A 245 22.44 -18.57 20.96
CA ARG A 245 23.18 -19.28 22.02
C ARG A 245 23.21 -18.40 23.27
N LYS A 246 22.60 -18.89 24.36
CA LYS A 246 22.46 -18.13 25.62
C LYS A 246 21.85 -16.73 25.39
N GLN A 247 22.67 -15.68 25.50
CA GLN A 247 22.25 -14.27 25.38
C GLN A 247 22.51 -13.68 23.99
N PHE A 248 23.11 -14.43 23.06
CA PHE A 248 23.48 -13.96 21.73
C PHE A 248 22.54 -14.54 20.69
N THR A 249 22.09 -13.69 19.78
CA THR A 249 21.36 -14.10 18.58
C THR A 249 22.07 -13.51 17.35
N LEU A 250 22.40 -14.39 16.42
CA LEU A 250 22.99 -14.02 15.13
C LEU A 250 21.92 -14.12 14.05
N PHE A 251 21.81 -13.10 13.21
CA PHE A 251 20.98 -13.07 12.02
C PHE A 251 21.84 -12.92 10.78
N ALA A 252 21.53 -13.69 9.75
CA ALA A 252 22.12 -13.55 8.42
C ALA A 252 21.04 -13.76 7.36
N GLY A 253 21.13 -13.05 6.22
CA GLY A 253 20.17 -13.24 5.15
C GLY A 253 20.68 -12.70 3.83
N ILE A 254 20.24 -13.33 2.75
CA ILE A 254 20.44 -12.91 1.37
C ILE A 254 19.06 -12.67 0.77
N LYS A 255 18.84 -11.47 0.25
CA LYS A 255 17.63 -11.10 -0.49
C LYS A 255 17.95 -11.08 -1.97
N ASN A 256 16.96 -11.47 -2.78
CA ASN A 256 17.10 -11.49 -4.23
C ASN A 256 18.34 -12.31 -4.67
N LEU A 257 18.42 -13.56 -4.22
CA LEU A 257 19.58 -14.45 -4.38
C LEU A 257 20.06 -14.58 -5.83
N PHE A 258 19.16 -14.44 -6.81
CA PHE A 258 19.49 -14.58 -8.24
C PHE A 258 19.59 -13.23 -8.96
N ASP A 259 19.68 -12.13 -8.22
CA ASP A 259 19.85 -10.77 -8.76
C ASP A 259 18.83 -10.40 -9.85
N ALA A 260 17.57 -10.78 -9.62
CA ALA A 260 16.50 -10.45 -10.53
C ALA A 260 16.29 -8.93 -10.58
N ASN A 261 16.31 -8.36 -11.79
CA ASN A 261 16.02 -6.93 -11.99
C ASN A 261 14.53 -6.68 -11.84
N TYR A 262 14.14 -5.87 -10.86
CA TYR A 262 12.76 -5.44 -10.66
C TYR A 262 12.68 -3.96 -10.32
N ALA A 263 11.66 -3.29 -10.84
CA ALA A 263 11.34 -1.91 -10.50
C ALA A 263 9.92 -1.83 -9.94
N TYR A 264 9.78 -1.25 -8.76
CA TYR A 264 8.49 -0.80 -8.27
C TYR A 264 8.16 0.52 -8.97
N ALA A 265 7.07 0.54 -9.74
CA ALA A 265 6.56 1.75 -10.40
C ALA A 265 5.44 2.38 -9.58
#